data_00ecfdbf692f5e91b71af09c2521a86b
#
_entry.id   00ecfdbf692f5e91b71af09c2521a86b
#
_cell.length_a   1.000
_cell.length_b   1.000
_cell.length_c   1.000
_cell.angle_alpha   90.00
_cell.angle_beta   90.00
_cell.angle_gamma   90.00
#
_symmetry.space_group_name_H-M   'P 1'
#
loop_
_entity.id
_entity.type
_entity.pdbx_description
1 polymer ?
#
loop_
_entity_poly.entity_id
_entity_poly.type
_entity_poly.pdbx_seq_one_letter_code
_entity_poly.pdbx_strand_id
1 'polypeptide(L)'
;MAYKKGEDRRQRVLFPDCIEEYVEADAPVRLFDAFVDSLDMDELGFVRATPKETGTPGYDPRDLLKLYIYGYFYAVRSSRKLARECKCNIEVMWMLNKLTPDFRTISDFRKDNKEAITKVYKEFNKFCMGLKLFSKSYISIDGSKFKAVNAKDNNLTLSKLDDRIKRLDEHISIYMEELDAYDHEEGRKLSKDEIQRKLDVCRERKERYEGYRDQLEESGDSQISLTDPDSRLMKANEGFCVGYNVQTAVDAESHMIAGFQVTNNPTDHGQITNIASEVKSDYDVPVLETTADKGYECPEDHADALSSGIVPNVIQRDGGCTEQVQFDYNEATITDEQKASTKPEDLKACLEAGVIPDAYLGILTDMQTAEIKEFATDVADSAVLKMTPEQMRAKALEGYFVRDAERNLVYCPQGEILRQKSIKRNGMIRYCNKLACKKCKCKCTVQKFKEADFSKDTLIKATEAKRKELKEENKGNPKPPRTKVVKKVVRYVLHLDQNKMDNRKCLSEHPFGTLKRALGQYYFLLKGFAKVGAEMGLFCLSYNLRRAINLKGVSALVAALR
;
A
#
# COMPACT_ATOMS: atom_id res chain seq x y z
N MET A 1 -39.63 42.49 23.53
CA MET A 1 -38.24 42.60 23.04
C MET A 1 -38.25 42.50 21.53
N ALA A 2 -37.56 43.37 20.81
CA ALA A 2 -37.47 43.32 19.36
C ALA A 2 -36.33 42.37 18.97
N TYR A 3 -36.50 41.62 17.85
CA TYR A 3 -35.44 40.80 17.30
C TYR A 3 -34.32 41.69 16.75
N LYS A 4 -33.05 41.17 16.79
CA LYS A 4 -31.94 41.82 16.07
C LYS A 4 -32.25 41.85 14.58
N LYS A 5 -32.11 42.99 13.92
CA LYS A 5 -32.32 43.14 12.48
C LYS A 5 -30.95 43.19 11.80
N GLY A 6 -30.79 42.48 10.70
CA GLY A 6 -29.63 42.60 9.82
C GLY A 6 -29.79 43.82 8.89
N GLU A 7 -28.74 44.09 8.11
CA GLU A 7 -28.74 45.15 7.10
C GLU A 7 -29.63 44.78 5.90
N ASP A 8 -30.14 45.84 5.22
CA ASP A 8 -30.93 45.62 4.01
C ASP A 8 -30.00 45.11 2.88
N ARG A 9 -30.36 44.00 2.26
CA ARG A 9 -29.61 43.40 1.14
C ARG A 9 -29.44 44.32 -0.06
N ARG A 10 -30.25 45.40 -0.18
CA ARG A 10 -30.22 46.39 -1.25
C ARG A 10 -29.51 47.67 -0.84
N GLN A 11 -29.06 47.76 0.41
CA GLN A 11 -28.32 48.94 0.89
C GLN A 11 -27.02 49.05 0.10
N ARG A 12 -26.79 50.23 -0.45
CA ARG A 12 -25.50 50.57 -1.08
C ARG A 12 -24.68 51.34 -0.06
N VAL A 13 -23.47 50.84 0.20
CA VAL A 13 -22.48 51.53 1.04
C VAL A 13 -21.71 52.53 0.19
N LEU A 14 -21.39 53.69 0.75
CA LEU A 14 -20.62 54.74 0.06
C LEU A 14 -19.15 54.28 -0.18
N PHE A 15 -18.60 53.57 0.80
CA PHE A 15 -17.30 52.92 0.71
C PHE A 15 -17.50 51.40 0.83
N PRO A 16 -17.17 50.61 -0.22
CA PRO A 16 -17.30 49.17 -0.12
C PRO A 16 -16.31 48.61 0.91
N ASP A 17 -16.77 47.71 1.74
CA ASP A 17 -15.93 47.02 2.72
C ASP A 17 -14.78 46.26 2.02
N CYS A 18 -13.59 46.23 2.67
CA CYS A 18 -12.48 45.43 2.21
C CYS A 18 -12.74 43.95 2.55
N ILE A 19 -12.52 43.04 1.59
CA ILE A 19 -12.71 41.61 1.82
C ILE A 19 -11.80 41.10 2.95
N GLU A 20 -10.68 41.77 3.21
CA GLU A 20 -9.75 41.50 4.30
C GLU A 20 -10.41 41.61 5.69
N GLU A 21 -11.40 42.49 5.85
CA GLU A 21 -12.11 42.75 7.11
C GLU A 21 -13.09 41.64 7.48
N TYR A 22 -13.47 40.80 6.50
CA TYR A 22 -14.41 39.68 6.68
C TYR A 22 -13.74 38.38 7.10
N VAL A 23 -12.40 38.30 7.07
CA VAL A 23 -11.63 37.10 7.43
C VAL A 23 -10.91 37.35 8.75
N GLU A 24 -11.29 36.60 9.77
CA GLU A 24 -10.72 36.71 11.11
C GLU A 24 -9.18 36.54 11.08
N ALA A 25 -8.50 37.21 12.02
CA ALA A 25 -7.03 37.19 12.09
C ALA A 25 -6.46 35.78 12.37
N ASP A 26 -7.25 34.93 13.01
CA ASP A 26 -6.92 33.54 13.36
C ASP A 26 -7.63 32.51 12.45
N ALA A 27 -8.24 32.97 11.36
CA ALA A 27 -8.86 32.07 10.38
C ALA A 27 -7.82 31.13 9.75
N PRO A 28 -8.07 29.82 9.68
CA PRO A 28 -7.14 28.83 9.11
C PRO A 28 -6.66 29.14 7.69
N VAL A 29 -7.50 29.80 6.89
CA VAL A 29 -7.17 30.18 5.50
C VAL A 29 -5.96 31.12 5.40
N ARG A 30 -5.69 31.91 6.44
CA ARG A 30 -4.47 32.74 6.50
C ARG A 30 -3.20 31.92 6.59
N LEU A 31 -3.25 30.79 7.28
CA LEU A 31 -2.14 29.85 7.31
C LEU A 31 -1.98 29.16 5.96
N PHE A 32 -3.08 28.76 5.30
CA PHE A 32 -3.01 28.12 3.98
C PHE A 32 -2.36 29.04 2.96
N ASP A 33 -2.80 30.30 2.95
CA ASP A 33 -2.27 31.35 2.08
C ASP A 33 -0.77 31.55 2.32
N ALA A 34 -0.38 31.88 3.54
CA ALA A 34 1.02 32.11 3.90
C ALA A 34 1.92 30.90 3.63
N PHE A 35 1.45 29.68 3.94
CA PHE A 35 2.21 28.47 3.70
C PHE A 35 2.44 28.21 2.21
N VAL A 36 1.38 28.31 1.40
CA VAL A 36 1.53 28.06 -0.05
C VAL A 36 2.39 29.14 -0.71
N ASP A 37 2.29 30.38 -0.26
CA ASP A 37 3.11 31.48 -0.79
C ASP A 37 4.61 31.32 -0.44
N SER A 38 4.93 30.62 0.65
CA SER A 38 6.31 30.30 1.02
C SER A 38 6.94 29.17 0.19
N LEU A 39 6.14 28.43 -0.60
CA LEU A 39 6.62 27.29 -1.39
C LEU A 39 7.27 27.71 -2.71
N ASP A 40 8.36 27.04 -3.08
CA ASP A 40 8.92 27.09 -4.43
C ASP A 40 8.17 26.10 -5.33
N MET A 41 7.30 26.60 -6.20
CA MET A 41 6.44 25.81 -7.05
C MET A 41 7.22 25.10 -8.17
N ASP A 42 8.33 25.69 -8.64
CA ASP A 42 9.18 25.11 -9.68
C ASP A 42 10.01 23.95 -9.10
N GLU A 43 10.62 24.10 -7.93
CA GLU A 43 11.36 23.05 -7.23
C GLU A 43 10.46 21.86 -6.88
N LEU A 44 9.24 22.13 -6.46
CA LEU A 44 8.24 21.09 -6.20
C LEU A 44 7.79 20.37 -7.48
N GLY A 45 7.98 21.00 -8.65
CA GLY A 45 7.64 20.45 -9.96
C GLY A 45 6.17 20.60 -10.33
N PHE A 46 5.53 21.69 -9.92
CA PHE A 46 4.16 21.98 -10.35
C PHE A 46 4.10 22.33 -11.82
N VAL A 47 3.17 21.72 -12.53
CA VAL A 47 2.89 22.04 -13.93
C VAL A 47 2.37 23.46 -14.02
N ARG A 48 2.95 24.28 -14.90
CA ARG A 48 2.66 25.72 -15.09
C ARG A 48 3.06 26.60 -13.91
N ALA A 49 4.06 26.20 -13.12
CA ALA A 49 4.66 27.08 -12.11
C ALA A 49 5.20 28.36 -12.79
N THR A 50 5.85 28.22 -13.94
CA THR A 50 6.26 29.35 -14.80
C THR A 50 5.19 29.63 -15.86
N PRO A 51 4.64 30.87 -15.93
CA PRO A 51 3.66 31.27 -16.94
C PRO A 51 4.20 31.13 -18.36
N LYS A 52 3.35 30.76 -19.32
CA LYS A 52 3.70 30.75 -20.74
C LYS A 52 3.75 32.17 -21.29
N GLU A 53 4.68 32.44 -22.20
CA GLU A 53 4.83 33.77 -22.84
C GLU A 53 3.63 34.14 -23.73
N THR A 54 2.92 33.15 -24.26
CA THR A 54 1.81 33.35 -25.19
C THR A 54 0.62 32.46 -24.85
N GLY A 55 -0.58 32.91 -25.21
CA GLY A 55 -1.85 32.20 -24.99
C GLY A 55 -2.74 32.84 -23.93
N THR A 56 -3.86 32.20 -23.63
CA THR A 56 -4.76 32.65 -22.53
C THR A 56 -4.08 32.43 -21.19
N PRO A 57 -4.03 33.45 -20.30
CA PRO A 57 -3.47 33.31 -18.96
C PRO A 57 -4.12 32.16 -18.20
N GLY A 58 -3.30 31.25 -17.64
CA GLY A 58 -3.76 30.21 -16.76
C GLY A 58 -3.92 30.70 -15.32
N TYR A 59 -4.51 29.88 -14.46
CA TYR A 59 -4.49 30.12 -13.02
C TYR A 59 -3.11 29.80 -12.47
N ASP A 60 -2.65 30.58 -11.50
CA ASP A 60 -1.46 30.25 -10.73
C ASP A 60 -1.68 28.90 -10.01
N PRO A 61 -0.73 27.95 -10.09
CA PRO A 61 -0.83 26.69 -9.34
C PRO A 61 -0.93 26.91 -7.82
N ARG A 62 -0.42 28.03 -7.27
CA ARG A 62 -0.61 28.39 -5.86
C ARG A 62 -2.08 28.53 -5.51
N ASP A 63 -2.87 29.23 -6.31
CA ASP A 63 -4.29 29.46 -6.06
C ASP A 63 -5.06 28.12 -6.03
N LEU A 64 -4.75 27.22 -6.97
CA LEU A 64 -5.40 25.92 -7.02
C LEU A 64 -4.94 25.00 -5.88
N LEU A 65 -3.69 25.10 -5.44
CA LEU A 65 -3.18 24.38 -4.27
C LEU A 65 -3.84 24.87 -2.98
N LYS A 66 -3.94 26.21 -2.77
CA LYS A 66 -4.68 26.81 -1.64
C LYS A 66 -6.11 26.29 -1.59
N LEU A 67 -6.78 26.25 -2.74
CA LEU A 67 -8.15 25.74 -2.85
C LEU A 67 -8.26 24.25 -2.48
N TYR A 68 -7.28 23.42 -2.85
CA TYR A 68 -7.26 22.00 -2.46
C TYR A 68 -6.99 21.83 -0.97
N ILE A 69 -6.06 22.57 -0.39
CA ILE A 69 -5.79 22.55 1.06
C ILE A 69 -7.06 22.91 1.83
N TYR A 70 -7.72 24.01 1.44
CA TYR A 70 -9.03 24.39 1.98
C TYR A 70 -10.04 23.24 1.88
N GLY A 71 -10.17 22.65 0.70
CA GLY A 71 -11.13 21.59 0.43
C GLY A 71 -10.91 20.35 1.31
N TYR A 72 -9.69 19.90 1.46
CA TYR A 72 -9.38 18.74 2.31
C TYR A 72 -9.50 19.05 3.79
N PHE A 73 -9.14 20.26 4.20
CA PHE A 73 -9.30 20.73 5.58
C PHE A 73 -10.77 20.80 6.01
N TYR A 74 -11.67 21.30 5.16
CA TYR A 74 -13.10 21.40 5.43
C TYR A 74 -13.95 20.26 4.86
N ALA A 75 -13.31 19.16 4.43
CA ALA A 75 -13.98 17.98 3.85
C ALA A 75 -14.76 18.24 2.55
N VAL A 76 -14.42 19.28 1.80
CA VAL A 76 -15.00 19.65 0.49
C VAL A 76 -14.11 19.15 -0.64
N ARG A 77 -14.12 17.83 -0.95
CA ARG A 77 -13.20 17.20 -1.92
C ARG A 77 -13.66 17.24 -3.37
N SER A 78 -14.91 17.55 -3.64
CA SER A 78 -15.49 17.58 -4.99
C SER A 78 -15.09 18.87 -5.72
N SER A 79 -14.49 18.77 -6.92
CA SER A 79 -14.12 19.92 -7.74
C SER A 79 -15.32 20.82 -8.09
N ARG A 80 -16.53 20.24 -8.26
CA ARG A 80 -17.76 21.02 -8.48
C ARG A 80 -18.18 21.79 -7.23
N LYS A 81 -18.03 21.21 -6.03
CA LYS A 81 -18.30 21.92 -4.79
C LYS A 81 -17.25 23.00 -4.55
N LEU A 82 -15.96 22.72 -4.78
CA LEU A 82 -14.90 23.73 -4.69
C LEU A 82 -15.14 24.91 -5.63
N ALA A 83 -15.52 24.68 -6.88
CA ALA A 83 -15.87 25.74 -7.82
C ALA A 83 -17.08 26.57 -7.35
N ARG A 84 -17.99 25.98 -6.55
CA ARG A 84 -19.07 26.72 -5.90
C ARG A 84 -18.56 27.56 -4.73
N GLU A 85 -17.70 26.99 -3.88
CA GLU A 85 -17.08 27.73 -2.76
C GLU A 85 -16.39 29.01 -3.24
N CYS A 86 -15.69 28.99 -4.38
CA CYS A 86 -15.04 30.15 -4.97
C CYS A 86 -16.02 31.31 -5.27
N LYS A 87 -17.32 31.02 -5.36
CA LYS A 87 -18.38 32.02 -5.70
C LYS A 87 -19.20 32.50 -4.50
N CYS A 88 -19.21 31.74 -3.41
CA CYS A 88 -20.11 31.98 -2.29
C CYS A 88 -19.45 31.96 -0.91
N ASN A 89 -18.21 31.51 -0.78
CA ASN A 89 -17.52 31.47 0.49
C ASN A 89 -16.51 32.62 0.59
N ILE A 90 -16.67 33.46 1.60
CA ILE A 90 -15.86 34.67 1.76
C ILE A 90 -14.39 34.40 2.00
N GLU A 91 -14.04 33.34 2.78
CA GLU A 91 -12.66 32.93 3.04
C GLU A 91 -11.98 32.46 1.76
N VAL A 92 -12.69 31.69 0.92
CA VAL A 92 -12.17 31.22 -0.38
C VAL A 92 -12.03 32.38 -1.36
N MET A 93 -13.00 33.31 -1.37
CA MET A 93 -12.90 34.51 -2.20
C MET A 93 -11.75 35.42 -1.78
N TRP A 94 -11.46 35.51 -0.48
CA TRP A 94 -10.31 36.22 0.05
C TRP A 94 -8.99 35.55 -0.40
N MET A 95 -8.85 34.25 -0.15
CA MET A 95 -7.66 33.46 -0.45
C MET A 95 -7.31 33.43 -1.94
N LEU A 96 -8.31 33.45 -2.82
CA LEU A 96 -8.14 33.38 -4.27
C LEU A 96 -8.29 34.74 -4.96
N ASN A 97 -8.28 35.86 -4.24
CA ASN A 97 -8.48 37.18 -4.83
C ASN A 97 -9.73 37.28 -5.75
N LYS A 98 -10.83 36.62 -5.33
CA LYS A 98 -12.09 36.48 -6.08
C LYS A 98 -11.97 35.71 -7.40
N LEU A 99 -10.91 34.99 -7.65
CA LEU A 99 -10.80 34.09 -8.81
C LEU A 99 -11.81 32.94 -8.68
N THR A 100 -12.41 32.55 -9.80
CA THR A 100 -13.46 31.53 -9.85
C THR A 100 -13.12 30.44 -10.88
N PRO A 101 -12.11 29.59 -10.62
CA PRO A 101 -11.77 28.51 -11.52
C PRO A 101 -12.95 27.54 -11.70
N ASP A 102 -13.12 27.05 -12.93
CA ASP A 102 -14.14 26.05 -13.22
C ASP A 102 -13.75 24.68 -12.68
N PHE A 103 -14.72 23.78 -12.54
CA PHE A 103 -14.51 22.47 -11.93
C PHE A 103 -13.57 21.55 -12.73
N ARG A 104 -13.39 21.77 -14.04
CA ARG A 104 -12.46 20.99 -14.89
C ARG A 104 -11.04 21.44 -14.61
N THR A 105 -10.78 22.73 -14.60
CA THR A 105 -9.50 23.32 -14.23
C THR A 105 -9.05 22.81 -12.84
N ILE A 106 -9.94 22.82 -11.85
CA ILE A 106 -9.67 22.28 -10.51
C ILE A 106 -9.32 20.77 -10.59
N SER A 107 -10.11 19.99 -11.32
CA SER A 107 -9.89 18.54 -11.44
C SER A 107 -8.59 18.21 -12.16
N ASP A 108 -8.29 18.91 -13.25
CA ASP A 108 -7.07 18.68 -14.05
C ASP A 108 -5.81 19.05 -13.26
N PHE A 109 -5.84 20.14 -12.48
CA PHE A 109 -4.72 20.49 -11.60
C PHE A 109 -4.28 19.32 -10.70
N ARG A 110 -5.22 18.68 -9.99
CA ARG A 110 -4.91 17.55 -9.12
C ARG A 110 -4.40 16.33 -9.91
N LYS A 111 -4.95 16.09 -11.09
CA LYS A 111 -4.55 14.99 -11.97
C LYS A 111 -3.10 15.17 -12.45
N ASP A 112 -2.75 16.39 -12.84
CA ASP A 112 -1.49 16.70 -13.49
C ASP A 112 -0.33 16.91 -12.50
N ASN A 113 -0.62 17.30 -11.26
CA ASN A 113 0.36 17.66 -10.22
C ASN A 113 0.47 16.65 -9.07
N LYS A 114 0.22 15.37 -9.31
CA LYS A 114 0.19 14.32 -8.27
C LYS A 114 1.48 14.21 -7.45
N GLU A 115 2.63 14.31 -8.11
CA GLU A 115 3.94 14.18 -7.46
C GLU A 115 4.29 15.43 -6.65
N ALA A 116 4.02 16.61 -7.21
CA ALA A 116 4.20 17.89 -6.54
C ALA A 116 3.32 17.99 -5.28
N ILE A 117 2.05 17.60 -5.36
CA ILE A 117 1.13 17.58 -4.21
C ILE A 117 1.64 16.68 -3.07
N THR A 118 2.25 15.53 -3.40
CA THR A 118 2.83 14.65 -2.37
C THR A 118 4.01 15.33 -1.66
N LYS A 119 4.83 16.10 -2.38
CA LYS A 119 5.94 16.85 -1.79
C LYS A 119 5.47 17.99 -0.86
N VAL A 120 4.33 18.61 -1.14
CA VAL A 120 3.77 19.70 -0.29
C VAL A 120 3.57 19.24 1.16
N TYR A 121 3.09 18.00 1.36
CA TYR A 121 2.97 17.43 2.71
C TYR A 121 4.34 17.36 3.42
N LYS A 122 5.40 16.95 2.71
CA LYS A 122 6.75 16.88 3.27
C LYS A 122 7.30 18.27 3.62
N GLU A 123 7.05 19.26 2.77
CA GLU A 123 7.46 20.65 3.06
C GLU A 123 6.74 21.20 4.30
N PHE A 124 5.45 20.90 4.49
CA PHE A 124 4.77 21.29 5.73
C PHE A 124 5.35 20.60 6.96
N ASN A 125 5.71 19.33 6.86
CA ASN A 125 6.37 18.62 7.96
C ASN A 125 7.75 19.21 8.26
N LYS A 126 8.57 19.57 7.26
CA LYS A 126 9.85 20.25 7.45
C LYS A 126 9.66 21.59 8.18
N PHE A 127 8.68 22.38 7.76
CA PHE A 127 8.32 23.62 8.45
C PHE A 127 7.97 23.36 9.92
N CYS A 128 7.13 22.37 10.20
CA CYS A 128 6.78 21.98 11.58
C CYS A 128 7.96 21.44 12.38
N MET A 129 8.91 20.74 11.76
CA MET A 129 10.16 20.31 12.39
C MET A 129 11.03 21.52 12.78
N GLY A 130 11.12 22.52 11.91
CA GLY A 130 11.80 23.78 12.22
C GLY A 130 11.21 24.50 13.44
N LEU A 131 9.92 24.36 13.68
CA LEU A 131 9.22 24.88 14.86
C LEU A 131 9.27 23.95 16.07
N LYS A 132 10.00 22.85 16.00
CA LYS A 132 10.12 21.82 17.06
C LYS A 132 8.76 21.24 17.45
N LEU A 133 7.85 21.08 16.47
CA LEU A 133 6.55 20.44 16.69
C LEU A 133 6.64 18.92 16.68
N PHE A 134 7.66 18.34 16.07
CA PHE A 134 7.95 16.91 16.14
C PHE A 134 8.96 16.63 17.25
N SER A 135 8.66 15.68 18.11
CA SER A 135 9.53 15.29 19.24
C SER A 135 10.77 14.53 18.78
N LYS A 136 10.63 13.78 17.69
CA LYS A 136 11.66 12.87 17.15
C LYS A 136 12.08 11.78 18.16
N SER A 137 11.30 11.54 19.22
CA SER A 137 11.60 10.56 20.26
C SER A 137 11.32 9.14 19.78
N TYR A 138 10.10 8.87 19.38
CA TYR A 138 9.68 7.64 18.72
C TYR A 138 8.41 7.87 17.92
N ILE A 139 8.08 6.93 17.05
CA ILE A 139 6.87 6.96 16.22
C ILE A 139 5.99 5.74 16.48
N SER A 140 4.69 5.91 16.33
CA SER A 140 3.72 4.81 16.35
C SER A 140 3.22 4.53 14.94
N ILE A 141 3.35 3.27 14.51
CA ILE A 141 2.97 2.82 13.18
C ILE A 141 1.66 2.04 13.26
N ASP A 142 0.74 2.34 12.34
CA ASP A 142 -0.52 1.61 12.19
C ASP A 142 -1.00 1.65 10.75
N GLY A 143 -1.76 0.61 10.37
CA GLY A 143 -2.31 0.45 9.04
C GLY A 143 -3.83 0.53 9.04
N SER A 144 -4.40 1.19 8.04
CA SER A 144 -5.85 1.24 7.89
C SER A 144 -6.28 1.12 6.43
N LYS A 145 -7.38 0.40 6.21
CA LYS A 145 -7.90 0.12 4.87
C LYS A 145 -8.80 1.29 4.41
N PHE A 146 -8.52 1.84 3.22
CA PHE A 146 -9.29 2.88 2.56
C PHE A 146 -9.90 2.34 1.29
N LYS A 147 -11.18 2.64 1.04
CA LYS A 147 -11.89 2.16 -0.15
C LYS A 147 -11.33 2.84 -1.40
N ALA A 148 -11.07 2.04 -2.45
CA ALA A 148 -10.74 2.53 -3.78
C ALA A 148 -12.00 2.91 -4.56
N VAL A 149 -11.80 3.56 -5.71
CA VAL A 149 -12.86 3.83 -6.70
C VAL A 149 -13.14 2.52 -7.45
N ASN A 150 -13.62 1.53 -6.72
CA ASN A 150 -13.97 0.24 -7.30
C ASN A 150 -15.11 -0.42 -6.52
N ALA A 151 -16.03 -1.09 -7.22
CA ALA A 151 -17.06 -1.91 -6.62
C ALA A 151 -16.55 -3.34 -6.39
N LYS A 152 -17.06 -4.04 -5.37
CA LYS A 152 -16.70 -5.43 -5.08
C LYS A 152 -16.96 -6.36 -6.27
N ASP A 153 -17.97 -6.06 -7.09
CA ASP A 153 -18.33 -6.84 -8.25
C ASP A 153 -17.36 -6.67 -9.42
N ASN A 154 -16.60 -5.57 -9.44
CA ASN A 154 -15.54 -5.29 -10.40
C ASN A 154 -14.17 -5.81 -9.98
N ASN A 155 -14.09 -6.46 -8.81
CA ASN A 155 -12.91 -7.20 -8.37
C ASN A 155 -13.15 -8.69 -8.63
N LEU A 156 -12.41 -9.26 -9.56
CA LEU A 156 -12.57 -10.61 -10.09
C LEU A 156 -11.44 -11.51 -9.61
N THR A 157 -11.80 -12.65 -9.06
CA THR A 157 -10.89 -13.77 -8.77
C THR A 157 -11.19 -14.89 -9.77
N LEU A 158 -10.29 -15.84 -9.96
CA LEU A 158 -10.51 -16.99 -10.83
C LEU A 158 -11.85 -17.69 -10.55
N SER A 159 -12.16 -17.91 -9.26
CA SER A 159 -13.43 -18.54 -8.88
C SER A 159 -14.66 -17.72 -9.29
N LYS A 160 -14.62 -16.39 -9.14
CA LYS A 160 -15.72 -15.52 -9.60
C LYS A 160 -15.86 -15.50 -11.12
N LEU A 161 -14.74 -15.53 -11.84
CA LEU A 161 -14.74 -15.59 -13.30
C LEU A 161 -15.35 -16.88 -13.79
N ASP A 162 -14.93 -18.02 -13.23
CA ASP A 162 -15.50 -19.33 -13.57
C ASP A 162 -17.00 -19.40 -13.28
N ASP A 163 -17.45 -18.88 -12.13
CA ASP A 163 -18.88 -18.84 -11.79
C ASP A 163 -19.69 -17.94 -12.77
N ARG A 164 -19.10 -16.82 -13.20
CA ARG A 164 -19.74 -15.92 -14.17
C ARG A 164 -19.78 -16.51 -15.57
N ILE A 165 -18.69 -17.11 -16.02
CA ILE A 165 -18.64 -17.82 -17.32
C ILE A 165 -19.64 -18.94 -17.33
N LYS A 166 -19.73 -19.75 -16.28
CA LYS A 166 -20.70 -20.83 -16.17
C LYS A 166 -22.16 -20.34 -16.28
N ARG A 167 -22.51 -19.24 -15.57
CA ARG A 167 -23.85 -18.65 -15.67
C ARG A 167 -24.16 -18.13 -17.08
N LEU A 168 -23.15 -17.56 -17.75
CA LEU A 168 -23.32 -17.11 -19.14
C LEU A 168 -23.52 -18.30 -20.10
N ASP A 169 -22.80 -19.40 -19.87
CA ASP A 169 -23.02 -20.65 -20.65
C ASP A 169 -24.44 -21.20 -20.47
N GLU A 170 -24.95 -21.18 -19.23
CA GLU A 170 -26.33 -21.58 -18.92
C GLU A 170 -27.34 -20.68 -19.67
N HIS A 171 -27.12 -19.34 -19.65
CA HIS A 171 -28.01 -18.40 -20.35
C HIS A 171 -27.91 -18.55 -21.89
N ILE A 172 -26.71 -18.75 -22.43
CA ILE A 172 -26.50 -19.00 -23.86
C ILE A 172 -27.26 -20.26 -24.31
N SER A 173 -27.17 -21.34 -23.53
CA SER A 173 -27.90 -22.58 -23.83
C SER A 173 -29.43 -22.35 -23.85
N ILE A 174 -29.95 -21.63 -22.85
CA ILE A 174 -31.39 -21.29 -22.79
C ILE A 174 -31.80 -20.45 -24.00
N TYR A 175 -31.04 -19.41 -24.37
CA TYR A 175 -31.39 -18.58 -25.54
C TYR A 175 -31.22 -19.32 -26.87
N MET A 176 -30.32 -20.28 -26.98
CA MET A 176 -30.21 -21.14 -28.16
C MET A 176 -31.41 -22.07 -28.27
N GLU A 177 -31.82 -22.71 -27.16
CA GLU A 177 -33.03 -23.53 -27.11
C GLU A 177 -34.31 -22.72 -27.44
N GLU A 178 -34.38 -21.45 -26.94
CA GLU A 178 -35.46 -20.54 -27.28
C GLU A 178 -35.48 -20.15 -28.76
N LEU A 179 -34.33 -19.98 -29.41
CA LEU A 179 -34.22 -19.73 -30.86
C LEU A 179 -34.65 -20.95 -31.69
N ASP A 180 -34.18 -22.13 -31.30
CA ASP A 180 -34.55 -23.39 -31.99
C ASP A 180 -36.06 -23.68 -31.87
N ALA A 181 -36.65 -23.41 -30.70
CA ALA A 181 -38.06 -23.57 -30.45
C ALA A 181 -38.92 -22.47 -31.10
N TYR A 182 -38.36 -21.29 -31.40
CA TYR A 182 -39.06 -20.20 -32.08
C TYR A 182 -39.45 -20.56 -33.52
N ASP A 183 -38.66 -21.40 -34.17
CA ASP A 183 -38.95 -21.87 -35.53
C ASP A 183 -40.10 -22.91 -35.58
N HIS A 184 -40.61 -23.37 -34.40
CA HIS A 184 -41.62 -24.41 -34.28
C HIS A 184 -42.93 -24.00 -33.60
N GLU A 185 -43.04 -22.79 -32.97
CA GLU A 185 -44.24 -22.37 -32.21
C GLU A 185 -44.61 -20.90 -32.42
N GLU A 186 -45.89 -20.62 -32.77
CA GLU A 186 -46.47 -19.27 -32.81
C GLU A 186 -46.93 -18.82 -31.41
N GLY A 187 -46.57 -17.59 -30.97
CA GLY A 187 -47.17 -16.94 -29.80
C GLY A 187 -46.27 -16.63 -28.62
N ARG A 188 -44.96 -16.43 -28.79
CA ARG A 188 -44.00 -16.15 -27.72
C ARG A 188 -43.87 -14.68 -27.34
N LYS A 189 -43.40 -14.41 -26.08
CA LYS A 189 -43.26 -13.09 -25.48
C LYS A 189 -42.09 -12.24 -26.02
N LEU A 190 -41.05 -12.85 -26.61
CA LEU A 190 -39.86 -12.18 -27.13
C LEU A 190 -39.76 -12.41 -28.66
N SER A 191 -39.33 -11.40 -29.41
CA SER A 191 -39.05 -11.53 -30.84
C SER A 191 -37.70 -12.25 -31.07
N LYS A 192 -37.58 -12.90 -32.25
CA LYS A 192 -36.32 -13.58 -32.66
C LYS A 192 -35.11 -12.63 -32.57
N ASP A 193 -35.29 -11.37 -32.98
CA ASP A 193 -34.22 -10.34 -32.90
C ASP A 193 -33.84 -9.97 -31.46
N GLU A 194 -34.78 -10.00 -30.52
CA GLU A 194 -34.48 -9.75 -29.11
C GLU A 194 -33.72 -10.90 -28.48
N ILE A 195 -34.06 -12.14 -28.80
CA ILE A 195 -33.34 -13.33 -28.33
C ILE A 195 -31.92 -13.32 -28.89
N GLN A 196 -31.77 -13.03 -30.20
CA GLN A 196 -30.45 -12.94 -30.82
C GLN A 196 -29.57 -11.84 -30.17
N ARG A 197 -30.10 -10.64 -29.93
CA ARG A 197 -29.38 -9.58 -29.23
C ARG A 197 -28.92 -10.00 -27.84
N LYS A 198 -29.77 -10.69 -27.07
CA LYS A 198 -29.40 -11.18 -25.73
C LYS A 198 -28.30 -12.24 -25.82
N LEU A 199 -28.38 -13.12 -26.81
CA LEU A 199 -27.37 -14.14 -27.08
C LEU A 199 -26.01 -13.50 -27.39
N ASP A 200 -25.98 -12.50 -28.26
CA ASP A 200 -24.76 -11.79 -28.65
C ASP A 200 -24.14 -11.06 -27.46
N VAL A 201 -24.95 -10.38 -26.64
CA VAL A 201 -24.48 -9.75 -25.39
C VAL A 201 -23.90 -10.78 -24.43
N CYS A 202 -24.48 -11.97 -24.30
CA CYS A 202 -23.95 -13.03 -23.45
C CYS A 202 -22.61 -13.56 -23.98
N ARG A 203 -22.47 -13.74 -25.30
CA ARG A 203 -21.24 -14.18 -25.95
C ARG A 203 -20.11 -13.19 -25.77
N GLU A 204 -20.35 -11.88 -26.02
CA GLU A 204 -19.37 -10.81 -25.81
C GLU A 204 -18.89 -10.72 -24.35
N ARG A 205 -19.81 -10.86 -23.39
CA ARG A 205 -19.48 -10.88 -21.98
C ARG A 205 -18.66 -12.09 -21.58
N LYS A 206 -18.98 -13.25 -22.14
CA LYS A 206 -18.25 -14.49 -21.89
C LYS A 206 -16.81 -14.37 -22.39
N GLU A 207 -16.62 -13.96 -23.64
CA GLU A 207 -15.29 -13.73 -24.23
C GLU A 207 -14.45 -12.76 -23.39
N ARG A 208 -15.07 -11.67 -22.91
CA ARG A 208 -14.39 -10.71 -22.01
C ARG A 208 -13.97 -11.33 -20.69
N TYR A 209 -14.80 -12.17 -20.08
CA TYR A 209 -14.46 -12.84 -18.83
C TYR A 209 -13.42 -13.96 -19.01
N GLU A 210 -13.44 -14.62 -20.16
CA GLU A 210 -12.39 -15.56 -20.54
C GLU A 210 -11.05 -14.86 -20.71
N GLY A 211 -11.01 -13.70 -21.38
CA GLY A 211 -9.80 -12.87 -21.48
C GLY A 211 -9.26 -12.40 -20.13
N TYR A 212 -10.12 -12.03 -19.18
CA TYR A 212 -9.68 -11.69 -17.81
C TYR A 212 -9.17 -12.91 -17.04
N ARG A 213 -9.75 -14.09 -17.26
CA ARG A 213 -9.27 -15.34 -16.67
C ARG A 213 -7.87 -15.67 -17.18
N ASP A 214 -7.69 -15.60 -18.50
CA ASP A 214 -6.41 -15.86 -19.15
C ASP A 214 -5.33 -14.88 -18.67
N GLN A 215 -5.67 -13.58 -18.55
CA GLN A 215 -4.80 -12.56 -17.98
C GLN A 215 -4.38 -12.88 -16.53
N LEU A 216 -5.31 -13.35 -15.68
CA LEU A 216 -5.00 -13.75 -14.30
C LEU A 216 -4.16 -15.02 -14.24
N GLU A 217 -4.34 -15.94 -15.19
CA GLU A 217 -3.55 -17.16 -15.29
C GLU A 217 -2.12 -16.85 -15.75
N GLU A 218 -1.95 -15.92 -16.69
CA GLU A 218 -0.64 -15.49 -17.19
C GLU A 218 0.14 -14.63 -16.19
N SER A 219 -0.50 -13.64 -15.58
CA SER A 219 0.15 -12.74 -14.61
C SER A 219 0.50 -13.41 -13.29
N GLY A 220 -0.17 -14.51 -12.95
CA GLY A 220 -0.03 -15.13 -11.63
C GLY A 220 -0.74 -14.40 -10.48
N ASP A 221 -1.41 -13.28 -10.76
CA ASP A 221 -2.15 -12.52 -9.75
C ASP A 221 -3.31 -13.30 -9.15
N SER A 222 -3.64 -13.04 -7.90
CA SER A 222 -4.77 -13.68 -7.22
C SER A 222 -6.12 -13.07 -7.59
N GLN A 223 -6.12 -11.84 -8.12
CA GLN A 223 -7.31 -11.06 -8.44
C GLN A 223 -7.01 -9.93 -9.41
N ILE A 224 -8.00 -9.52 -10.18
CA ILE A 224 -7.97 -8.35 -11.06
C ILE A 224 -9.08 -7.37 -10.66
N SER A 225 -8.72 -6.10 -10.58
CA SER A 225 -9.65 -4.98 -10.32
C SER A 225 -9.86 -4.19 -11.60
N LEU A 226 -11.08 -4.23 -12.16
CA LEU A 226 -11.36 -3.64 -13.47
C LEU A 226 -11.34 -2.12 -13.50
N THR A 227 -11.74 -1.48 -12.39
CA THR A 227 -11.88 -0.01 -12.34
C THR A 227 -10.59 0.65 -11.86
N ASP A 228 -9.89 0.02 -10.94
CA ASP A 228 -8.64 0.48 -10.34
C ASP A 228 -7.69 -0.73 -10.18
N PRO A 229 -6.81 -0.98 -11.16
CA PRO A 229 -5.97 -2.19 -11.22
C PRO A 229 -5.04 -2.37 -10.03
N ASP A 230 -4.62 -1.28 -9.37
CA ASP A 230 -3.73 -1.33 -8.22
C ASP A 230 -4.46 -1.69 -6.92
N SER A 231 -5.79 -1.53 -6.88
CA SER A 231 -6.57 -1.85 -5.68
C SER A 231 -6.76 -3.35 -5.50
N ARG A 232 -6.90 -3.80 -4.25
CA ARG A 232 -7.09 -5.22 -3.90
C ARG A 232 -8.26 -5.40 -2.94
N LEU A 233 -8.87 -6.58 -2.96
CA LEU A 233 -9.88 -6.98 -1.99
C LEU A 233 -9.19 -7.29 -0.67
N MET A 234 -9.54 -6.54 0.37
CA MET A 234 -8.95 -6.63 1.70
C MET A 234 -10.03 -6.83 2.76
N LYS A 235 -9.66 -7.49 3.86
CA LYS A 235 -10.51 -7.56 5.04
C LYS A 235 -10.40 -6.23 5.80
N ALA A 236 -11.53 -5.59 6.05
CA ALA A 236 -11.67 -4.39 6.88
C ALA A 236 -12.57 -4.68 8.09
N ASN A 237 -12.67 -3.74 9.02
CA ASN A 237 -13.49 -3.93 10.25
C ASN A 237 -14.97 -4.24 9.95
N GLU A 238 -15.51 -3.66 8.89
CA GLU A 238 -16.90 -3.85 8.44
C GLU A 238 -17.04 -4.91 7.33
N GLY A 239 -16.12 -5.87 7.27
CA GLY A 239 -16.10 -6.93 6.25
C GLY A 239 -15.06 -6.68 5.17
N PHE A 240 -15.33 -7.12 3.93
CA PHE A 240 -14.37 -6.97 2.82
C PHE A 240 -14.62 -5.68 2.05
N CYS A 241 -13.55 -4.96 1.71
CA CYS A 241 -13.58 -3.82 0.79
C CYS A 241 -12.49 -3.96 -0.28
N VAL A 242 -12.75 -3.41 -1.47
CA VAL A 242 -11.69 -3.22 -2.47
C VAL A 242 -11.05 -1.86 -2.18
N GLY A 243 -9.75 -1.86 -1.94
CA GLY A 243 -9.07 -0.65 -1.48
C GLY A 243 -7.56 -0.77 -1.43
N TYR A 244 -7.01 0.13 -0.67
CA TYR A 244 -5.59 0.22 -0.35
C TYR A 244 -5.39 0.11 1.15
N ASN A 245 -4.25 -0.42 1.54
CA ASN A 245 -3.77 -0.39 2.91
C ASN A 245 -2.86 0.82 3.08
N VAL A 246 -3.26 1.75 3.92
CA VAL A 246 -2.48 2.95 4.22
C VAL A 246 -1.80 2.78 5.55
N GLN A 247 -0.48 2.82 5.53
CA GLN A 247 0.37 2.84 6.72
C GLN A 247 0.63 4.29 7.11
N THR A 248 0.55 4.63 8.39
CA THR A 248 0.93 5.94 8.91
C THR A 248 1.90 5.79 10.08
N ALA A 249 2.90 6.67 10.11
CA ALA A 249 3.81 6.83 11.22
C ALA A 249 3.48 8.15 11.95
N VAL A 250 3.16 8.07 13.21
CA VAL A 250 2.67 9.18 14.02
C VAL A 250 3.68 9.52 15.11
N ASP A 251 4.07 10.77 15.21
CA ASP A 251 4.98 11.25 16.25
C ASP A 251 4.34 11.15 17.65
N ALA A 252 5.12 10.67 18.60
CA ALA A 252 4.63 10.28 19.93
C ALA A 252 4.09 11.43 20.78
N GLU A 253 4.61 12.63 20.63
CA GLU A 253 4.23 13.78 21.47
C GLU A 253 3.24 14.70 20.76
N SER A 254 3.53 15.09 19.53
CA SER A 254 2.65 15.98 18.78
C SER A 254 1.41 15.31 18.23
N HIS A 255 1.41 14.00 18.09
CA HIS A 255 0.41 13.21 17.37
C HIS A 255 0.26 13.63 15.91
N MET A 256 1.27 14.29 15.33
CA MET A 256 1.31 14.62 13.91
C MET A 256 1.75 13.40 13.10
N ILE A 257 1.22 13.29 11.89
CA ILE A 257 1.65 12.23 10.97
C ILE A 257 3.02 12.61 10.42
N ALA A 258 4.05 11.83 10.79
CA ALA A 258 5.43 12.04 10.35
C ALA A 258 5.66 11.47 8.93
N GLY A 259 5.04 10.32 8.64
CA GLY A 259 5.14 9.65 7.35
C GLY A 259 3.90 8.85 7.02
N PHE A 260 3.69 8.54 5.75
CA PHE A 260 2.64 7.62 5.31
C PHE A 260 3.08 6.82 4.07
N GLN A 261 2.55 5.64 3.93
CA GLN A 261 2.75 4.80 2.76
C GLN A 261 1.43 4.19 2.30
N VAL A 262 1.19 4.18 0.99
CA VAL A 262 0.03 3.52 0.38
C VAL A 262 0.49 2.21 -0.24
N THR A 263 -0.09 1.11 0.19
CA THR A 263 0.22 -0.22 -0.33
C THR A 263 -1.06 -0.97 -0.69
N ASN A 264 -0.96 -1.96 -1.55
CA ASN A 264 -2.04 -2.91 -1.82
C ASN A 264 -1.85 -4.25 -1.09
N ASN A 265 -0.88 -4.33 -0.20
CA ASN A 265 -0.71 -5.50 0.65
C ASN A 265 -1.89 -5.58 1.64
N PRO A 266 -2.67 -6.67 1.68
CA PRO A 266 -3.81 -6.78 2.57
C PRO A 266 -3.43 -6.95 4.04
N THR A 267 -2.16 -7.24 4.35
CA THR A 267 -1.62 -7.42 5.71
C THR A 267 -0.62 -6.33 6.05
N ASP A 268 -0.38 -6.13 7.34
CA ASP A 268 0.56 -5.15 7.86
C ASP A 268 1.94 -5.77 8.16
N HIS A 269 2.07 -7.08 7.94
CA HIS A 269 3.28 -7.88 8.15
C HIS A 269 4.43 -7.40 7.27
N GLY A 270 5.60 -7.15 7.86
CA GLY A 270 6.81 -6.73 7.15
C GLY A 270 6.76 -5.29 6.59
N GLN A 271 6.02 -4.38 7.24
CA GLN A 271 5.86 -3.00 6.77
C GLN A 271 6.58 -1.95 7.65
N ILE A 272 7.25 -2.35 8.73
CA ILE A 272 7.89 -1.40 9.68
C ILE A 272 9.10 -0.73 9.03
N THR A 273 10.04 -1.53 8.52
CA THR A 273 11.30 -1.02 7.99
C THR A 273 11.10 0.01 6.91
N ASN A 274 10.16 -0.22 5.99
CA ASN A 274 9.92 0.68 4.86
C ASN A 274 9.46 2.07 5.31
N ILE A 275 8.41 2.16 6.12
CA ILE A 275 7.86 3.45 6.56
C ILE A 275 8.77 4.14 7.58
N ALA A 276 9.39 3.38 8.50
CA ALA A 276 10.26 3.94 9.52
C ALA A 276 11.56 4.49 8.95
N SER A 277 12.12 3.87 7.90
CA SER A 277 13.33 4.36 7.22
C SER A 277 13.11 5.73 6.59
N GLU A 278 11.95 5.96 5.97
CA GLU A 278 11.60 7.26 5.41
C GLU A 278 11.51 8.32 6.50
N VAL A 279 10.80 8.04 7.60
CA VAL A 279 10.66 8.99 8.73
C VAL A 279 11.99 9.23 9.43
N LYS A 280 12.83 8.19 9.61
CA LYS A 280 14.16 8.33 10.17
C LYS A 280 15.02 9.28 9.36
N SER A 281 14.98 9.15 8.02
CA SER A 281 15.68 10.06 7.11
C SER A 281 15.15 11.49 7.20
N ASP A 282 13.82 11.67 7.23
CA ASP A 282 13.19 12.99 7.33
C ASP A 282 13.46 13.65 8.70
N TYR A 283 13.60 12.87 9.77
CA TYR A 283 13.95 13.35 11.11
C TYR A 283 15.43 13.67 11.27
N ASP A 284 16.27 13.15 10.39
CA ASP A 284 17.74 13.24 10.50
C ASP A 284 18.23 12.76 11.87
N VAL A 285 17.79 11.56 12.26
CA VAL A 285 18.19 10.92 13.53
C VAL A 285 18.98 9.64 13.26
N PRO A 286 20.00 9.34 14.08
CA PRO A 286 20.83 8.15 13.88
C PRO A 286 20.09 6.85 14.20
N VAL A 287 19.22 6.88 15.20
CA VAL A 287 18.37 5.76 15.62
C VAL A 287 16.95 6.26 15.84
N LEU A 288 15.97 5.50 15.38
CA LEU A 288 14.55 5.78 15.55
C LEU A 288 13.84 4.59 16.19
N GLU A 289 13.15 4.82 17.30
CA GLU A 289 12.30 3.81 17.90
C GLU A 289 10.89 3.84 17.30
N THR A 290 10.28 2.66 17.18
CA THR A 290 8.93 2.52 16.64
C THR A 290 8.04 1.68 17.54
N THR A 291 6.74 1.91 17.52
CA THR A 291 5.76 1.03 18.12
C THR A 291 4.73 0.60 17.09
N ALA A 292 4.33 -0.68 17.11
CA ALA A 292 3.30 -1.20 16.23
C ALA A 292 2.48 -2.31 16.89
N ASP A 293 1.36 -2.69 16.27
CA ASP A 293 0.52 -3.77 16.81
C ASP A 293 1.06 -5.16 16.39
N LYS A 294 0.45 -6.21 16.97
CA LYS A 294 0.80 -7.61 16.69
C LYS A 294 0.63 -8.03 15.22
N GLY A 295 -0.01 -7.24 14.39
CA GLY A 295 -0.15 -7.47 12.95
C GLY A 295 1.17 -7.28 12.19
N TYR A 296 2.10 -6.53 12.81
CA TYR A 296 3.43 -6.22 12.27
C TYR A 296 4.50 -7.22 12.70
N GLU A 297 4.19 -8.17 13.57
CA GLU A 297 5.14 -9.17 14.05
C GLU A 297 5.76 -9.96 12.89
N CYS A 298 7.02 -9.65 12.58
CA CYS A 298 7.83 -10.23 11.51
C CYS A 298 9.32 -10.18 11.91
N PRO A 299 9.89 -11.28 12.47
CA PRO A 299 11.28 -11.26 12.95
C PRO A 299 12.30 -10.90 11.87
N GLU A 300 12.00 -11.22 10.61
CA GLU A 300 12.87 -10.87 9.47
C GLU A 300 12.88 -9.36 9.22
N ASP A 301 11.70 -8.72 9.21
CA ASP A 301 11.57 -7.25 9.07
C ASP A 301 12.18 -6.52 10.28
N HIS A 302 12.05 -7.09 11.49
CA HIS A 302 12.64 -6.52 12.70
C HIS A 302 14.18 -6.61 12.70
N ALA A 303 14.76 -7.66 12.13
CA ALA A 303 16.21 -7.74 11.93
C ALA A 303 16.70 -6.72 10.89
N ASP A 304 15.97 -6.54 9.79
CA ASP A 304 16.26 -5.51 8.79
C ASP A 304 16.10 -4.09 9.38
N ALA A 305 15.10 -3.87 10.21
CA ALA A 305 14.89 -2.62 10.94
C ALA A 305 16.08 -2.29 11.84
N LEU A 306 16.51 -3.24 12.69
CA LEU A 306 17.70 -3.07 13.56
C LEU A 306 18.96 -2.80 12.74
N SER A 307 19.14 -3.50 11.60
CA SER A 307 20.26 -3.23 10.69
C SER A 307 20.25 -1.80 10.13
N SER A 308 19.08 -1.18 10.07
CA SER A 308 18.87 0.17 9.52
C SER A 308 18.80 1.27 10.59
N GLY A 309 19.07 0.94 11.85
CA GLY A 309 18.98 1.91 12.96
C GLY A 309 17.54 2.18 13.40
N ILE A 310 16.65 1.22 13.26
CA ILE A 310 15.26 1.30 13.70
C ILE A 310 15.03 0.24 14.77
N VAL A 311 14.53 0.65 15.93
CA VAL A 311 14.21 -0.25 17.05
C VAL A 311 12.72 -0.54 17.08
N PRO A 312 12.28 -1.76 16.72
CA PRO A 312 10.87 -2.11 16.70
C PRO A 312 10.37 -2.52 18.10
N ASN A 313 9.34 -1.85 18.63
CA ASN A 313 8.59 -2.27 19.81
C ASN A 313 7.21 -2.76 19.37
N VAL A 314 7.12 -4.03 18.99
CA VAL A 314 5.91 -4.65 18.43
C VAL A 314 5.25 -5.53 19.47
N ILE A 315 3.93 -5.36 19.66
CA ILE A 315 3.16 -6.21 20.57
C ILE A 315 3.22 -7.66 20.10
N GLN A 316 3.75 -8.53 20.94
CA GLN A 316 3.87 -9.96 20.65
C GLN A 316 2.50 -10.67 20.79
N ARG A 317 2.30 -11.72 20.00
CA ARG A 317 1.04 -12.52 20.04
C ARG A 317 0.85 -13.31 21.31
N ASP A 318 1.95 -13.68 21.95
CA ASP A 318 1.97 -14.37 23.23
C ASP A 318 1.93 -13.42 24.44
N GLY A 319 1.98 -12.10 24.20
CA GLY A 319 2.01 -11.07 25.25
C GLY A 319 3.38 -10.90 25.91
N GLY A 320 4.44 -11.46 25.31
CA GLY A 320 5.81 -11.33 25.81
C GLY A 320 6.38 -9.92 25.61
N CYS A 321 7.36 -9.56 26.45
CA CYS A 321 8.12 -8.31 26.33
C CYS A 321 9.50 -8.54 25.70
N THR A 322 9.74 -9.69 25.08
CA THR A 322 11.00 -10.04 24.44
C THR A 322 10.74 -10.74 23.12
N GLU A 323 11.60 -10.47 22.14
CA GLU A 323 11.57 -11.14 20.85
C GLU A 323 12.95 -11.67 20.49
N GLN A 324 13.01 -12.82 19.82
CA GLN A 324 14.25 -13.35 19.27
C GLN A 324 14.45 -12.85 17.85
N VAL A 325 15.52 -12.10 17.62
CA VAL A 325 15.96 -11.66 16.29
C VAL A 325 17.24 -12.41 15.89
N GLN A 326 17.35 -12.73 14.61
CA GLN A 326 18.45 -13.55 14.11
C GLN A 326 19.11 -12.88 12.90
N PHE A 327 20.44 -12.88 12.91
CA PHE A 327 21.29 -12.40 11.83
C PHE A 327 22.19 -13.51 11.31
N ASP A 328 22.62 -13.40 10.08
CA ASP A 328 23.69 -14.22 9.54
C ASP A 328 24.98 -13.90 10.30
N TYR A 329 25.70 -14.93 10.78
CA TYR A 329 26.95 -14.73 11.49
C TYR A 329 28.10 -14.55 10.50
N ASN A 330 28.78 -13.43 10.58
CA ASN A 330 29.98 -13.12 9.82
C ASN A 330 31.13 -12.91 10.83
N GLU A 331 32.10 -13.80 10.84
CA GLU A 331 33.25 -13.75 11.76
C GLU A 331 34.21 -12.60 11.35
N ALA A 332 33.83 -11.38 11.63
CA ALA A 332 34.61 -10.18 11.36
C ALA A 332 35.06 -9.53 12.66
N THR A 333 36.23 -8.90 12.65
CA THR A 333 36.70 -8.08 13.78
C THR A 333 36.08 -6.71 13.69
N ILE A 334 35.30 -6.32 14.68
CA ILE A 334 34.65 -5.03 14.77
C ILE A 334 35.51 -4.09 15.63
N THR A 335 35.80 -2.89 15.13
CA THR A 335 36.54 -1.84 15.84
C THR A 335 35.64 -1.12 16.84
N ASP A 336 36.24 -0.48 17.87
CA ASP A 336 35.46 0.32 18.83
C ASP A 336 34.80 1.54 18.17
N GLU A 337 35.37 2.07 17.08
CA GLU A 337 34.74 3.14 16.28
C GLU A 337 33.48 2.64 15.59
N GLN A 338 33.48 1.44 15.06
CA GLN A 338 32.30 0.82 14.45
C GLN A 338 31.21 0.51 15.47
N LYS A 339 31.56 0.05 16.68
CA LYS A 339 30.59 -0.20 17.77
C LYS A 339 29.88 1.10 18.22
N ALA A 340 30.62 2.21 18.26
CA ALA A 340 30.08 3.52 18.61
C ALA A 340 29.36 4.23 17.44
N SER A 341 29.52 3.73 16.23
CA SER A 341 28.88 4.28 15.04
C SER A 341 27.39 3.94 14.99
N THR A 342 26.61 4.86 14.44
CA THR A 342 25.17 4.68 14.21
C THR A 342 24.81 4.59 12.72
N LYS A 343 25.83 4.44 11.86
CA LYS A 343 25.61 4.25 10.43
C LYS A 343 25.02 2.86 10.17
N PRO A 344 24.03 2.72 9.29
CA PRO A 344 23.36 1.43 9.01
C PRO A 344 24.34 0.30 8.65
N GLU A 345 25.35 0.58 7.83
CA GLU A 345 26.36 -0.39 7.44
C GLU A 345 27.18 -0.93 8.64
N ASP A 346 27.55 -0.05 9.58
CA ASP A 346 28.30 -0.43 10.78
C ASP A 346 27.40 -1.16 11.78
N LEU A 347 26.15 -0.72 11.95
CA LEU A 347 25.14 -1.41 12.78
C LEU A 347 24.93 -2.84 12.30
N LYS A 348 24.73 -3.03 11.00
CA LYS A 348 24.57 -4.34 10.40
C LYS A 348 25.82 -5.20 10.61
N ALA A 349 27.01 -4.65 10.34
CA ALA A 349 28.27 -5.37 10.50
C ALA A 349 28.49 -5.81 11.96
N CYS A 350 28.20 -4.97 12.96
CA CYS A 350 28.25 -5.32 14.37
C CYS A 350 27.30 -6.47 14.71
N LEU A 351 26.03 -6.37 14.29
CA LEU A 351 25.03 -7.39 14.57
C LEU A 351 25.39 -8.75 13.93
N GLU A 352 25.89 -8.74 12.69
CA GLU A 352 26.37 -9.94 12.02
C GLU A 352 27.65 -10.53 12.64
N ALA A 353 28.51 -9.69 13.24
CA ALA A 353 29.72 -10.15 13.94
C ALA A 353 29.46 -10.65 15.38
N GLY A 354 28.23 -10.66 15.85
CA GLY A 354 27.89 -11.07 17.22
C GLY A 354 28.22 -10.01 18.27
N VAL A 355 28.28 -8.75 17.88
CA VAL A 355 28.60 -7.61 18.76
C VAL A 355 27.41 -6.68 18.84
N ILE A 356 27.02 -6.28 20.05
CA ILE A 356 25.95 -5.31 20.26
C ILE A 356 26.51 -3.91 20.06
N PRO A 357 25.98 -3.11 19.11
CA PRO A 357 26.37 -1.70 18.97
C PRO A 357 26.01 -0.89 20.21
N ASP A 358 26.77 0.18 20.48
CA ASP A 358 26.51 1.06 21.63
C ASP A 358 25.10 1.64 21.63
N ALA A 359 24.55 1.93 20.46
CA ALA A 359 23.19 2.41 20.28
C ALA A 359 22.10 1.42 20.76
N TYR A 360 22.42 0.14 20.90
CA TYR A 360 21.49 -0.92 21.31
C TYR A 360 21.80 -1.50 22.69
N LEU A 361 22.70 -0.88 23.45
CA LEU A 361 22.96 -1.26 24.85
C LEU A 361 21.69 -1.14 25.68
N GLY A 362 21.33 -2.20 26.39
CA GLY A 362 20.10 -2.28 27.18
C GLY A 362 18.83 -2.62 26.38
N ILE A 363 18.90 -2.62 25.04
CA ILE A 363 17.80 -3.01 24.15
C ILE A 363 17.99 -4.44 23.65
N LEU A 364 19.24 -4.81 23.33
CA LEU A 364 19.60 -6.16 22.90
C LEU A 364 20.46 -6.84 23.96
N THR A 365 20.26 -8.15 24.11
CA THR A 365 21.20 -9.04 24.80
C THR A 365 21.57 -10.17 23.87
N ASP A 366 22.83 -10.60 23.92
CA ASP A 366 23.31 -11.70 23.11
C ASP A 366 22.80 -13.06 23.66
N MET A 367 22.41 -13.95 22.79
CA MET A 367 22.09 -15.31 23.18
C MET A 367 23.24 -16.23 22.76
N GLN A 368 23.45 -16.81 21.87
CA GLN A 368 24.53 -17.69 21.44
C GLN A 368 24.59 -17.76 19.91
N THR A 369 25.80 -17.91 19.38
CA THR A 369 25.95 -18.33 17.99
C THR A 369 25.43 -19.75 17.82
N ALA A 370 24.61 -19.98 16.80
CA ALA A 370 24.02 -21.26 16.48
C ALA A 370 24.38 -21.68 15.05
N GLU A 371 24.57 -22.98 14.85
CA GLU A 371 24.68 -23.51 13.50
C GLU A 371 23.31 -24.00 13.02
N ILE A 372 22.83 -23.41 11.94
CA ILE A 372 21.61 -23.86 11.25
C ILE A 372 22.05 -24.71 10.04
N LYS A 373 21.52 -25.93 9.97
CA LYS A 373 21.74 -26.80 8.82
C LYS A 373 20.72 -26.46 7.74
N GLU A 374 21.10 -25.63 6.82
CA GLU A 374 20.36 -25.38 5.60
C GLU A 374 20.84 -26.30 4.48
N PHE A 375 19.97 -26.71 3.60
CA PHE A 375 20.39 -27.40 2.39
C PHE A 375 20.79 -26.32 1.39
N ALA A 376 22.01 -26.41 0.85
CA ALA A 376 22.44 -25.55 -0.24
C ALA A 376 21.33 -25.52 -1.31
N THR A 377 21.04 -24.34 -1.81
CA THR A 377 20.20 -24.18 -3.00
C THR A 377 20.83 -25.05 -4.09
N ASP A 378 20.14 -26.11 -4.50
CA ASP A 378 20.66 -27.00 -5.55
C ASP A 378 21.03 -26.14 -6.77
N VAL A 379 22.10 -26.55 -7.50
CA VAL A 379 22.49 -25.88 -8.76
C VAL A 379 21.27 -25.73 -9.71
N ALA A 380 20.32 -26.68 -9.63
CA ALA A 380 19.05 -26.64 -10.32
C ALA A 380 18.14 -25.46 -9.86
N ASP A 381 18.12 -25.14 -8.56
CA ASP A 381 17.34 -24.03 -8.02
C ASP A 381 17.95 -22.66 -8.41
N SER A 382 19.28 -22.53 -8.41
CA SER A 382 19.98 -21.33 -8.86
C SER A 382 19.79 -21.05 -10.36
N ALA A 383 19.64 -22.10 -11.16
CA ALA A 383 19.31 -21.98 -12.57
C ALA A 383 17.87 -21.47 -12.78
N VAL A 384 16.92 -21.91 -11.95
CA VAL A 384 15.51 -21.48 -12.01
C VAL A 384 15.36 -19.99 -11.68
N LEU A 385 16.15 -19.44 -10.77
CA LEU A 385 16.13 -17.99 -10.45
C LEU A 385 16.42 -17.08 -11.65
N LYS A 386 17.10 -17.58 -12.67
CA LYS A 386 17.45 -16.85 -13.89
C LYS A 386 16.47 -17.08 -15.04
N MET A 387 15.45 -17.92 -14.86
CA MET A 387 14.50 -18.28 -15.91
C MET A 387 13.37 -17.27 -16.03
N THR A 388 12.94 -17.01 -17.27
CA THR A 388 11.69 -16.31 -17.52
C THR A 388 10.48 -17.20 -17.18
N PRO A 389 9.28 -16.64 -16.96
CA PRO A 389 8.07 -17.45 -16.70
C PRO A 389 7.77 -18.50 -17.75
N GLU A 390 8.04 -18.21 -19.02
CA GLU A 390 7.88 -19.15 -20.13
C GLU A 390 8.88 -20.30 -20.03
N GLN A 391 10.13 -20.00 -19.70
CA GLN A 391 11.18 -21.01 -19.46
C GLN A 391 10.86 -21.88 -18.25
N MET A 392 10.34 -21.30 -17.15
CA MET A 392 9.89 -22.03 -15.97
C MET A 392 8.74 -22.98 -16.32
N ARG A 393 7.79 -22.52 -17.14
CA ARG A 393 6.67 -23.33 -17.62
C ARG A 393 7.15 -24.47 -18.52
N ALA A 394 8.05 -24.19 -19.45
CA ALA A 394 8.66 -25.21 -20.30
C ALA A 394 9.40 -26.26 -19.46
N LYS A 395 10.16 -25.83 -18.46
CA LYS A 395 10.85 -26.72 -17.52
C LYS A 395 9.88 -27.57 -16.69
N ALA A 396 8.73 -27.04 -16.35
CA ALA A 396 7.70 -27.79 -15.65
C ALA A 396 7.14 -28.95 -16.52
N LEU A 397 6.95 -28.73 -17.82
CA LEU A 397 6.47 -29.75 -18.76
C LEU A 397 7.42 -30.96 -18.89
N GLU A 398 8.70 -30.81 -18.53
CA GLU A 398 9.66 -31.92 -18.45
C GLU A 398 9.42 -32.87 -17.24
N GLY A 399 8.38 -32.65 -16.46
CA GLY A 399 8.01 -33.48 -15.32
C GLY A 399 8.41 -32.91 -13.96
N TYR A 400 8.55 -31.58 -13.86
CA TYR A 400 8.90 -30.88 -12.62
C TYR A 400 7.75 -30.00 -12.12
N PHE A 401 7.76 -29.74 -10.81
CA PHE A 401 7.09 -28.57 -10.22
C PHE A 401 8.14 -27.48 -10.09
N VAL A 402 7.94 -26.34 -10.74
CA VAL A 402 8.87 -25.20 -10.77
C VAL A 402 8.22 -24.01 -10.06
N ARG A 403 8.87 -23.51 -9.00
CA ARG A 403 8.38 -22.38 -8.22
C ARG A 403 8.99 -21.08 -8.73
N ASP A 404 8.12 -20.15 -9.05
CA ASP A 404 8.46 -18.74 -9.25
C ASP A 404 8.38 -18.04 -7.88
N ALA A 405 9.54 -17.68 -7.34
CA ALA A 405 9.62 -17.07 -6.01
C ALA A 405 9.13 -15.61 -6.02
N GLU A 406 9.35 -14.86 -7.11
CA GLU A 406 8.95 -13.47 -7.26
C GLU A 406 7.42 -13.33 -7.33
N ARG A 407 6.78 -14.20 -8.10
CA ARG A 407 5.32 -14.20 -8.28
C ARG A 407 4.59 -15.07 -7.27
N ASN A 408 5.34 -15.79 -6.44
CA ASN A 408 4.83 -16.70 -5.41
C ASN A 408 3.81 -17.74 -5.95
N LEU A 409 4.17 -18.38 -7.05
CA LEU A 409 3.38 -19.41 -7.71
C LEU A 409 4.25 -20.62 -8.11
N VAL A 410 3.60 -21.72 -8.50
CA VAL A 410 4.29 -22.96 -8.94
C VAL A 410 3.68 -23.41 -10.25
N TYR A 411 4.51 -23.65 -11.27
CA TYR A 411 4.12 -24.33 -12.49
C TYR A 411 4.11 -25.84 -12.25
N CYS A 412 2.99 -26.50 -12.58
CA CYS A 412 2.89 -27.96 -12.47
C CYS A 412 3.38 -28.67 -13.75
N PRO A 413 3.60 -29.99 -13.74
CA PRO A 413 4.05 -30.76 -14.90
C PRO A 413 3.14 -30.75 -16.13
N GLN A 414 2.00 -30.13 -16.06
CA GLN A 414 1.09 -29.86 -17.20
C GLN A 414 1.14 -28.40 -17.63
N GLY A 415 2.08 -27.61 -17.12
CA GLY A 415 2.20 -26.19 -17.39
C GLY A 415 1.17 -25.31 -16.71
N GLU A 416 0.32 -25.89 -15.83
CA GLU A 416 -0.71 -25.16 -15.10
C GLU A 416 -0.17 -24.48 -13.84
N ILE A 417 -0.70 -23.32 -13.51
CA ILE A 417 -0.27 -22.52 -12.36
C ILE A 417 -0.95 -23.00 -11.08
N LEU A 418 -0.16 -23.37 -10.09
CA LEU A 418 -0.59 -23.62 -8.72
C LEU A 418 -0.30 -22.38 -7.87
N ARG A 419 -1.30 -21.94 -7.10
CA ARG A 419 -1.21 -20.73 -6.27
C ARG A 419 -1.04 -21.08 -4.81
N GLN A 420 -0.47 -20.16 -4.04
CA GLN A 420 -0.32 -20.34 -2.61
C GLN A 420 -1.69 -20.49 -1.95
N LYS A 421 -1.84 -21.56 -1.17
CA LYS A 421 -3.04 -21.86 -0.38
C LYS A 421 -2.85 -21.49 1.09
N SER A 422 -1.73 -21.88 1.66
CA SER A 422 -1.42 -21.69 3.09
C SER A 422 0.07 -21.87 3.34
N ILE A 423 0.54 -21.33 4.45
CA ILE A 423 1.85 -21.65 5.02
C ILE A 423 1.61 -22.60 6.20
N LYS A 424 2.34 -23.69 6.24
CA LYS A 424 2.28 -24.66 7.33
C LYS A 424 3.08 -24.19 8.54
N ARG A 425 2.81 -24.75 9.73
CA ARG A 425 3.54 -24.44 10.98
C ARG A 425 5.06 -24.67 10.89
N ASN A 426 5.52 -25.51 9.97
CA ASN A 426 6.93 -25.80 9.71
C ASN A 426 7.54 -24.93 8.60
N GLY A 427 6.93 -23.78 8.26
CA GLY A 427 7.42 -22.85 7.24
C GLY A 427 7.23 -23.30 5.78
N MET A 428 6.69 -24.51 5.54
CA MET A 428 6.43 -24.97 4.16
C MET A 428 5.25 -24.24 3.54
N ILE A 429 5.45 -23.71 2.35
CA ILE A 429 4.43 -23.02 1.57
C ILE A 429 3.68 -24.05 0.72
N ARG A 430 2.37 -24.09 0.85
CA ARG A 430 1.49 -25.01 0.11
C ARG A 430 0.85 -24.34 -1.08
N TYR A 431 1.00 -24.92 -2.25
CA TYR A 431 0.41 -24.47 -3.50
C TYR A 431 -0.61 -25.49 -4.02
N CYS A 432 -1.71 -25.00 -4.59
CA CYS A 432 -2.70 -25.86 -5.26
C CYS A 432 -3.51 -25.07 -6.32
N ASN A 433 -4.10 -25.81 -7.25
CA ASN A 433 -5.13 -25.31 -8.15
C ASN A 433 -6.19 -26.39 -8.34
N LYS A 434 -7.30 -26.26 -7.62
CA LYS A 434 -8.39 -27.26 -7.63
C LYS A 434 -9.06 -27.37 -8.99
N LEU A 435 -9.20 -26.24 -9.71
CA LEU A 435 -9.89 -26.17 -10.99
C LEU A 435 -9.06 -26.80 -12.11
N ALA A 436 -7.79 -26.42 -12.23
CA ALA A 436 -6.88 -27.03 -13.18
C ALA A 436 -6.75 -28.55 -12.94
N CYS A 437 -6.61 -28.99 -11.68
CA CYS A 437 -6.55 -30.41 -11.36
C CYS A 437 -7.85 -31.16 -11.67
N LYS A 438 -9.02 -30.52 -11.59
CA LYS A 438 -10.31 -31.13 -11.95
C LYS A 438 -10.44 -31.38 -13.46
N LYS A 439 -9.90 -30.46 -14.28
CA LYS A 439 -9.88 -30.54 -15.74
C LYS A 439 -8.70 -31.36 -16.29
N CYS A 440 -7.69 -31.64 -15.46
CA CYS A 440 -6.43 -32.27 -15.85
C CYS A 440 -6.66 -33.71 -16.33
N LYS A 441 -6.20 -34.04 -17.55
CA LYS A 441 -6.26 -35.38 -18.12
C LYS A 441 -5.21 -36.33 -17.50
N CYS A 442 -4.07 -35.79 -17.08
CA CYS A 442 -2.97 -36.53 -16.45
C CYS A 442 -3.04 -36.39 -14.93
N LYS A 443 -3.72 -37.29 -14.25
CA LYS A 443 -3.83 -37.28 -12.80
C LYS A 443 -2.47 -37.62 -12.16
N CYS A 444 -1.75 -36.59 -11.71
CA CYS A 444 -0.50 -36.72 -10.96
C CYS A 444 -0.69 -36.97 -9.45
N THR A 445 -1.92 -37.25 -9.01
CA THR A 445 -2.27 -37.52 -7.60
C THR A 445 -3.51 -38.41 -7.54
N VAL A 446 -3.59 -39.25 -6.52
CA VAL A 446 -4.79 -40.04 -6.17
C VAL A 446 -5.85 -39.22 -5.44
N GLN A 447 -5.50 -38.03 -4.95
CA GLN A 447 -6.41 -37.11 -4.28
C GLN A 447 -7.23 -36.31 -5.33
N LYS A 448 -8.30 -35.63 -4.86
CA LYS A 448 -9.16 -34.80 -5.74
C LYS A 448 -8.38 -33.70 -6.47
N PHE A 449 -7.26 -33.22 -5.90
CA PHE A 449 -6.38 -32.22 -6.50
C PHE A 449 -4.97 -32.35 -5.89
N LYS A 450 -3.94 -31.91 -6.64
CA LYS A 450 -2.56 -31.91 -6.17
C LYS A 450 -2.29 -30.74 -5.26
N GLU A 451 -1.64 -31.00 -4.11
CA GLU A 451 -1.00 -30.00 -3.28
C GLU A 451 0.52 -30.17 -3.40
N ALA A 452 1.22 -29.08 -3.70
CA ALA A 452 2.67 -29.03 -3.79
C ALA A 452 3.20 -28.17 -2.65
N ASP A 453 4.02 -28.76 -1.78
CA ASP A 453 4.63 -28.07 -0.64
C ASP A 453 6.09 -27.73 -0.98
N PHE A 454 6.46 -26.46 -0.79
CA PHE A 454 7.81 -25.95 -1.04
C PHE A 454 8.36 -25.29 0.23
N SER A 455 9.65 -25.46 0.52
CA SER A 455 10.37 -24.57 1.45
C SER A 455 10.63 -23.23 0.77
N LYS A 456 11.03 -22.21 1.53
CA LYS A 456 11.39 -20.88 0.96
C LYS A 456 12.50 -21.01 -0.09
N ASP A 457 13.43 -21.95 0.11
CA ASP A 457 14.66 -22.10 -0.69
C ASP A 457 14.55 -23.11 -1.83
N THR A 458 13.50 -23.93 -1.88
CA THR A 458 13.33 -24.91 -2.93
C THR A 458 12.54 -24.30 -4.08
N LEU A 459 13.11 -24.28 -5.29
CA LEU A 459 12.48 -23.74 -6.49
C LEU A 459 12.02 -24.81 -7.47
N ILE A 460 12.61 -26.01 -7.44
CA ILE A 460 12.26 -27.09 -8.37
C ILE A 460 12.08 -28.43 -7.64
N LYS A 461 11.05 -29.18 -7.99
CA LYS A 461 10.78 -30.53 -7.46
C LYS A 461 10.36 -31.46 -8.58
N ALA A 462 11.09 -32.55 -8.77
CA ALA A 462 10.71 -33.61 -9.70
C ALA A 462 9.45 -34.34 -9.22
N THR A 463 8.56 -34.71 -10.13
CA THR A 463 7.46 -35.65 -9.87
C THR A 463 7.96 -37.04 -9.53
N GLU A 464 7.10 -37.90 -9.00
CA GLU A 464 7.47 -39.31 -8.71
C GLU A 464 7.86 -40.07 -9.99
N ALA A 465 7.19 -39.82 -11.11
CA ALA A 465 7.52 -40.39 -12.40
C ALA A 465 8.93 -39.95 -12.86
N LYS A 466 9.19 -38.63 -12.84
CA LYS A 466 10.52 -38.08 -13.20
C LYS A 466 11.61 -38.52 -12.26
N ARG A 467 11.32 -38.72 -10.96
CA ARG A 467 12.28 -39.28 -10.01
C ARG A 467 12.64 -40.74 -10.30
N LYS A 468 11.68 -41.54 -10.81
CA LYS A 468 11.97 -42.94 -11.23
C LYS A 468 12.85 -42.92 -12.46
N GLU A 469 12.49 -42.12 -13.49
CA GLU A 469 13.29 -41.93 -14.70
C GLU A 469 14.73 -41.52 -14.38
N LEU A 470 14.91 -40.46 -13.58
CA LEU A 470 16.23 -39.99 -13.12
C LEU A 470 16.99 -41.04 -12.28
N LYS A 471 16.29 -41.93 -11.56
CA LYS A 471 16.91 -43.02 -10.84
C LYS A 471 17.37 -44.13 -11.77
N GLU A 472 16.68 -44.38 -12.86
CA GLU A 472 17.05 -45.37 -13.88
C GLU A 472 18.22 -44.85 -14.73
N GLU A 473 18.20 -43.59 -15.13
CA GLU A 473 19.32 -42.93 -15.82
C GLU A 473 20.61 -42.88 -14.97
N ASN A 474 20.48 -42.74 -13.62
CA ASN A 474 21.60 -42.64 -12.70
C ASN A 474 22.01 -43.97 -12.06
N LYS A 475 21.62 -45.12 -12.60
CA LYS A 475 21.99 -46.46 -12.07
C LYS A 475 23.49 -46.76 -12.12
N GLY A 476 24.35 -45.81 -12.38
CA GLY A 476 25.82 -45.95 -12.37
C GLY A 476 26.58 -44.82 -11.67
N ASN A 477 25.90 -43.70 -11.30
CA ASN A 477 26.55 -42.58 -10.64
C ASN A 477 25.85 -42.28 -9.31
N PRO A 478 26.54 -42.36 -8.15
CA PRO A 478 25.98 -41.91 -6.89
C PRO A 478 25.70 -40.42 -7.00
N LYS A 479 24.44 -39.99 -6.66
CA LYS A 479 24.12 -38.57 -6.53
C LYS A 479 25.16 -37.91 -5.64
N PRO A 480 25.72 -36.76 -6.04
CA PRO A 480 26.51 -35.99 -5.10
C PRO A 480 25.67 -35.78 -3.83
N PRO A 481 26.28 -36.00 -2.64
CA PRO A 481 25.57 -35.77 -1.40
C PRO A 481 25.02 -34.32 -1.42
N ARG A 482 23.76 -34.13 -1.06
CA ARG A 482 23.22 -32.81 -0.84
C ARG A 482 24.14 -32.08 0.11
N THR A 483 24.85 -31.08 -0.37
CA THR A 483 25.77 -30.31 0.46
C THR A 483 24.90 -29.60 1.50
N LYS A 484 24.98 -30.09 2.75
CA LYS A 484 24.43 -29.34 3.89
C LYS A 484 25.33 -28.14 4.05
N VAL A 485 24.84 -26.97 3.71
CA VAL A 485 25.52 -25.73 4.08
C VAL A 485 25.14 -25.48 5.54
N VAL A 486 26.16 -25.51 6.38
CA VAL A 486 26.02 -25.11 7.76
C VAL A 486 26.11 -23.58 7.74
N LYS A 487 24.99 -22.90 7.95
CA LYS A 487 24.94 -21.46 8.09
C LYS A 487 25.12 -21.13 9.56
N LYS A 488 26.11 -20.36 9.89
CA LYS A 488 26.27 -19.82 11.24
C LYS A 488 25.37 -18.61 11.38
N VAL A 489 24.62 -18.54 12.46
CA VAL A 489 23.73 -17.42 12.79
C VAL A 489 24.01 -16.95 14.20
N VAL A 490 23.81 -15.67 14.43
CA VAL A 490 23.79 -15.06 15.77
C VAL A 490 22.36 -14.66 16.12
N ARG A 491 21.96 -14.95 17.34
CA ARG A 491 20.65 -14.63 17.89
C ARG A 491 20.78 -13.64 19.02
N TYR A 492 19.91 -12.65 18.99
CA TYR A 492 19.77 -11.66 20.06
C TYR A 492 18.36 -11.71 20.64
N VAL A 493 18.26 -11.33 21.89
CA VAL A 493 16.96 -11.04 22.53
C VAL A 493 16.75 -9.54 22.48
N LEU A 494 15.73 -9.12 21.75
CA LEU A 494 15.24 -7.77 21.71
C LEU A 494 14.28 -7.57 22.90
N HIS A 495 14.61 -6.61 23.78
CA HIS A 495 13.76 -6.20 24.90
C HIS A 495 12.81 -5.09 24.45
N LEU A 496 11.51 -5.34 24.58
CA LEU A 496 10.46 -4.43 24.13
C LEU A 496 10.05 -3.48 25.25
N ASP A 497 9.88 -2.20 24.92
CA ASP A 497 9.43 -1.18 25.86
C ASP A 497 7.91 -1.23 26.06
N GLN A 498 7.46 -1.80 27.18
CA GLN A 498 6.05 -1.97 27.53
C GLN A 498 5.31 -0.63 27.57
N ASN A 499 5.90 0.42 28.10
CA ASN A 499 5.26 1.73 28.21
C ASN A 499 4.94 2.33 26.83
N LYS A 500 5.85 2.18 25.88
CA LYS A 500 5.64 2.63 24.50
C LYS A 500 4.56 1.80 23.81
N MET A 501 4.54 0.48 24.05
CA MET A 501 3.51 -0.40 23.51
C MET A 501 2.12 -0.06 24.06
N ASP A 502 2.00 0.26 25.34
CA ASP A 502 0.70 0.61 25.98
C ASP A 502 0.16 1.94 25.43
N ASN A 503 1.02 2.91 25.17
CA ASN A 503 0.65 4.21 24.61
C ASN A 503 0.29 4.16 23.11
N ARG A 504 0.63 3.09 22.40
CA ARG A 504 0.44 2.94 20.96
C ARG A 504 -0.98 3.27 20.48
N LYS A 505 -1.99 2.73 21.14
CA LYS A 505 -3.40 2.92 20.73
C LYS A 505 -3.82 4.39 20.69
N CYS A 506 -3.42 5.15 21.70
CA CYS A 506 -3.73 6.58 21.74
C CYS A 506 -3.04 7.36 20.61
N LEU A 507 -1.87 6.91 20.18
CA LEU A 507 -1.07 7.56 19.14
C LEU A 507 -1.56 7.21 17.74
N SER A 508 -1.58 5.94 17.40
CA SER A 508 -1.78 5.50 16.02
C SER A 508 -3.24 5.46 15.56
N GLU A 509 -4.18 5.18 16.47
CA GLU A 509 -5.61 5.12 16.12
C GLU A 509 -6.26 6.51 15.98
N HIS A 510 -5.75 7.52 16.70
CA HIS A 510 -6.30 8.87 16.70
C HIS A 510 -6.32 9.55 15.31
N PRO A 511 -5.25 9.53 14.49
CA PRO A 511 -5.27 10.11 13.16
C PRO A 511 -6.32 9.47 12.24
N PHE A 512 -6.39 8.13 12.24
CA PHE A 512 -7.41 7.43 11.44
C PHE A 512 -8.84 7.70 11.91
N GLY A 513 -9.05 7.83 13.22
CA GLY A 513 -10.33 8.26 13.78
C GLY A 513 -10.75 9.64 13.27
N THR A 514 -9.83 10.60 13.29
CA THR A 514 -10.08 11.96 12.79
C THR A 514 -10.31 11.95 11.27
N LEU A 515 -9.44 11.33 10.49
CA LEU A 515 -9.57 11.27 9.03
C LEU A 515 -10.87 10.60 8.59
N LYS A 516 -11.16 9.42 9.13
CA LYS A 516 -12.31 8.63 8.66
C LYS A 516 -13.64 9.10 9.23
N ARG A 517 -13.70 9.43 10.52
CA ARG A 517 -14.97 9.77 11.20
C ARG A 517 -15.27 11.26 11.15
N ALA A 518 -14.33 12.11 11.59
CA ALA A 518 -14.56 13.54 11.66
C ALA A 518 -14.54 14.20 10.27
N LEU A 519 -13.61 13.79 9.37
CA LEU A 519 -13.46 14.38 8.04
C LEU A 519 -14.11 13.55 6.93
N GLY A 520 -14.69 12.39 7.22
CA GLY A 520 -15.33 11.53 6.21
C GLY A 520 -14.39 11.02 5.12
N GLN A 521 -13.09 11.00 5.40
CA GLN A 521 -12.04 10.64 4.46
C GLN A 521 -11.72 9.14 4.55
N TYR A 522 -12.68 8.28 4.28
CA TYR A 522 -12.54 6.81 4.35
C TYR A 522 -12.44 6.13 2.98
N TYR A 523 -12.48 6.91 1.88
CA TYR A 523 -12.37 6.43 0.51
C TYR A 523 -11.61 7.43 -0.37
N PHE A 524 -10.97 6.92 -1.40
CA PHE A 524 -10.29 7.73 -2.41
C PHE A 524 -11.21 8.12 -3.55
N LEU A 525 -10.93 9.27 -4.17
CA LEU A 525 -11.60 9.73 -5.39
C LEU A 525 -10.77 9.43 -6.65
N LEU A 526 -9.49 9.16 -6.47
CA LEU A 526 -8.53 8.89 -7.52
C LEU A 526 -8.20 7.41 -7.62
N LYS A 527 -7.58 7.00 -8.73
CA LYS A 527 -7.21 5.62 -9.05
C LYS A 527 -5.71 5.52 -9.31
N GLY A 528 -5.13 4.40 -8.93
CA GLY A 528 -3.71 4.10 -9.11
C GLY A 528 -2.82 4.72 -8.03
N PHE A 529 -1.73 4.04 -7.68
CA PHE A 529 -0.86 4.37 -6.54
C PHE A 529 -0.42 5.83 -6.49
N ALA A 530 0.09 6.39 -7.59
CA ALA A 530 0.63 7.75 -7.59
C ALA A 530 -0.44 8.81 -7.28
N LYS A 531 -1.67 8.65 -7.80
CA LYS A 531 -2.75 9.60 -7.56
C LYS A 531 -3.38 9.40 -6.18
N VAL A 532 -3.49 8.17 -5.74
CA VAL A 532 -3.97 7.81 -4.39
C VAL A 532 -2.96 8.29 -3.34
N GLY A 533 -1.66 8.18 -3.61
CA GLY A 533 -0.60 8.75 -2.76
C GLY A 533 -0.72 10.26 -2.62
N ALA A 534 -0.95 10.98 -3.71
CA ALA A 534 -1.19 12.43 -3.67
C ALA A 534 -2.46 12.79 -2.86
N GLU A 535 -3.53 12.03 -3.02
CA GLU A 535 -4.76 12.24 -2.24
C GLU A 535 -4.54 11.95 -0.76
N MET A 536 -3.76 10.90 -0.42
CA MET A 536 -3.39 10.62 0.97
C MET A 536 -2.49 11.71 1.55
N GLY A 537 -1.57 12.25 0.76
CA GLY A 537 -0.75 13.42 1.15
C GLY A 537 -1.61 14.62 1.56
N LEU A 538 -2.67 14.92 0.82
CA LEU A 538 -3.64 15.97 1.20
C LEU A 538 -4.43 15.61 2.48
N PHE A 539 -4.75 14.34 2.72
CA PHE A 539 -5.37 13.91 3.98
C PHE A 539 -4.42 14.15 5.16
N CYS A 540 -3.17 13.69 5.04
CA CYS A 540 -2.16 13.88 6.07
C CYS A 540 -1.86 15.36 6.31
N LEU A 541 -1.75 16.16 5.26
CA LEU A 541 -1.55 17.62 5.34
C LEU A 541 -2.71 18.28 6.09
N SER A 542 -3.96 17.96 5.74
CA SER A 542 -5.13 18.52 6.41
C SER A 542 -5.21 18.16 7.89
N TYR A 543 -4.80 16.95 8.24
CA TYR A 543 -4.69 16.52 9.63
C TYR A 543 -3.57 17.28 10.37
N ASN A 544 -2.37 17.36 9.77
CA ASN A 544 -1.23 18.02 10.38
C ASN A 544 -1.44 19.53 10.53
N LEU A 545 -2.09 20.18 9.57
CA LEU A 545 -2.52 21.59 9.69
C LEU A 545 -3.41 21.81 10.92
N ARG A 546 -4.42 20.96 11.13
CA ARG A 546 -5.29 21.05 12.33
C ARG A 546 -4.49 20.85 13.62
N ARG A 547 -3.55 19.89 13.64
CA ARG A 547 -2.72 19.66 14.81
C ARG A 547 -1.79 20.84 15.08
N ALA A 548 -1.13 21.38 14.06
CA ALA A 548 -0.25 22.54 14.18
C ALA A 548 -1.02 23.79 14.68
N ILE A 549 -2.20 24.05 14.13
CA ILE A 549 -3.08 25.15 14.59
C ILE A 549 -3.46 24.94 16.06
N ASN A 550 -3.82 23.74 16.48
CA ASN A 550 -4.17 23.46 17.86
C ASN A 550 -2.97 23.61 18.83
N LEU A 551 -1.75 23.33 18.37
CA LEU A 551 -0.54 23.39 19.19
C LEU A 551 0.03 24.83 19.30
N LYS A 552 -0.05 25.63 18.24
CA LYS A 552 0.65 26.93 18.15
C LYS A 552 -0.29 28.11 17.85
N GLY A 553 -1.48 27.87 17.32
CA GLY A 553 -2.38 28.91 16.81
C GLY A 553 -1.99 29.44 15.42
N VAL A 554 -2.95 29.97 14.69
CA VAL A 554 -2.77 30.44 13.31
C VAL A 554 -1.76 31.60 13.24
N SER A 555 -1.94 32.62 14.10
CA SER A 555 -1.10 33.83 14.06
C SER A 555 0.39 33.52 14.28
N ALA A 556 0.72 32.61 15.20
CA ALA A 556 2.11 32.21 15.45
C ALA A 556 2.72 31.43 14.27
N LEU A 557 1.94 30.56 13.64
CA LEU A 557 2.38 29.80 12.46
C LEU A 557 2.61 30.72 11.27
N VAL A 558 1.70 31.67 11.02
CA VAL A 558 1.85 32.67 9.94
C VAL A 558 3.07 33.56 10.18
N ALA A 559 3.32 33.99 11.43
CA ALA A 559 4.49 34.78 11.75
C ALA A 559 5.81 34.04 11.51
N ALA A 560 5.81 32.70 11.68
CA ALA A 560 6.98 31.87 11.44
C ALA A 560 7.25 31.57 9.96
N LEU A 561 6.27 31.75 9.08
CA LEU A 561 6.40 31.62 7.61
C LEU A 561 6.88 32.93 6.95
N ARG A 562 6.78 34.06 7.61
CA ARG A 562 7.25 35.39 7.18
C ARG A 562 8.68 35.66 7.63
#